data_c81f1855c4c66b5255800ddf31c1d18f
#
_entry.id   c81f1855c4c66b5255800ddf31c1d18f
#
_cell.length_a   1.000
_cell.length_b   1.000
_cell.length_c   1.000
_cell.angle_alpha   90.00
_cell.angle_beta   90.00
_cell.angle_gamma   90.00
#
_symmetry.space_group_name_H-M   'P 1'
#
loop_
_entity.id
_entity.type
_entity.pdbx_description
1 polymer ?
#
loop_
_entity_poly.entity_id
_entity_poly.type
_entity_poly.pdbx_seq_one_letter_code
_entity_poly.pdbx_strand_id
1 'polypeptide(L)'
;MLFRSTLTDIIYKTWAGKTAKEYKQFKGLKKENLRDNMTNKELVLNMLAELSTKEISEVQNPESFDEHIDVAKQGGTIALNARLELEKKTGKSVVTPLNAKDVLGLQSGEVEDVDLDSEEAK
;
A
#
# COMPACT_ATOMS: atom_id res chain seq x y z
N MET A 1 -8.47 -17.33 -4.93
CA MET A 1 -9.76 -17.27 -4.25
C MET A 1 -10.39 -15.93 -4.45
N LEU A 2 -11.57 -15.93 -5.05
CA LEU A 2 -12.20 -14.68 -5.44
C LEU A 2 -12.51 -13.77 -4.26
N PHE A 3 -13.03 -14.35 -3.19
CA PHE A 3 -13.39 -13.57 -2.02
C PHE A 3 -12.18 -12.81 -1.47
N ARG A 4 -11.07 -13.53 -1.27
CA ARG A 4 -9.87 -12.91 -0.70
C ARG A 4 -9.27 -11.90 -1.65
N SER A 5 -9.22 -12.23 -2.95
CA SER A 5 -8.67 -11.31 -3.94
C SER A 5 -9.47 -10.02 -4.01
N THR A 6 -10.80 -10.14 -3.91
CA THR A 6 -11.66 -8.98 -3.96
C THR A 6 -11.38 -8.06 -2.77
N LEU A 7 -11.25 -8.63 -1.58
CA LEU A 7 -10.98 -7.80 -0.40
C LEU A 7 -9.61 -7.14 -0.49
N THR A 8 -8.63 -7.87 -0.99
CA THR A 8 -7.29 -7.29 -1.18
C THR A 8 -7.35 -6.13 -2.16
N ASP A 9 -8.10 -6.28 -3.25
CA ASP A 9 -8.24 -5.19 -4.22
C ASP A 9 -8.94 -3.99 -3.62
N ILE A 10 -9.94 -4.22 -2.77
CA ILE A 10 -10.63 -3.12 -2.12
C ILE A 10 -9.68 -2.35 -1.23
N ILE A 11 -8.84 -3.05 -0.48
CA ILE A 11 -7.85 -2.41 0.37
C ILE A 11 -6.90 -1.56 -0.47
N TYR A 12 -6.33 -2.12 -1.54
CA TYR A 12 -5.43 -1.38 -2.41
C TYR A 12 -6.13 -0.19 -3.06
N LYS A 13 -7.33 -0.42 -3.58
CA LYS A 13 -8.05 0.65 -4.25
C LYS A 13 -8.35 1.80 -3.29
N THR A 14 -8.65 1.47 -2.05
CA THR A 14 -9.01 2.48 -1.06
C THR A 14 -7.81 3.34 -0.67
N TRP A 15 -6.67 2.71 -0.34
CA TRP A 15 -5.56 3.54 0.14
C TRP A 15 -4.61 3.97 -0.98
N ALA A 16 -4.44 3.16 -2.02
CA ALA A 16 -3.49 3.47 -3.09
C ALA A 16 -4.16 4.00 -4.36
N GLY A 17 -5.49 3.86 -4.45
CA GLY A 17 -6.20 4.33 -5.62
C GLY A 17 -6.16 3.39 -6.81
N LYS A 18 -5.64 2.20 -6.64
CA LYS A 18 -5.44 1.23 -7.71
C LYS A 18 -5.72 -0.17 -7.20
N THR A 19 -6.26 -1.03 -8.06
CA THR A 19 -6.32 -2.44 -7.71
C THR A 19 -4.90 -3.02 -7.74
N ALA A 20 -4.73 -4.23 -7.25
CA ALA A 20 -3.42 -4.87 -7.28
C ALA A 20 -2.88 -4.95 -8.70
N LYS A 21 -3.74 -5.30 -9.65
CA LYS A 21 -3.33 -5.41 -11.05
C LYS A 21 -2.90 -4.06 -11.60
N GLU A 22 -3.69 -3.02 -11.33
CA GLU A 22 -3.37 -1.68 -11.79
C GLU A 22 -2.06 -1.18 -11.18
N TYR A 23 -1.85 -1.48 -9.91
CA TYR A 23 -0.66 -1.07 -9.21
C TYR A 23 0.57 -1.76 -9.81
N LYS A 24 0.46 -3.05 -10.10
CA LYS A 24 1.55 -3.77 -10.74
C LYS A 24 1.87 -3.17 -12.11
N GLN A 25 0.84 -2.85 -12.87
CA GLN A 25 1.04 -2.22 -14.18
C GLN A 25 1.71 -0.86 -14.03
N PHE A 26 1.31 -0.11 -13.02
CA PHE A 26 1.89 1.20 -12.75
C PHE A 26 3.39 1.09 -12.47
N LYS A 27 3.81 0.02 -11.81
CA LYS A 27 5.21 -0.20 -11.48
C LYS A 27 5.97 -0.97 -12.55
N GLY A 28 5.31 -1.31 -13.65
CA GLY A 28 5.96 -2.02 -14.74
C GLY A 28 6.23 -3.48 -14.43
N LEU A 29 5.46 -4.07 -13.52
CA LEU A 29 5.63 -5.46 -13.15
C LEU A 29 4.74 -6.35 -13.99
N LYS A 30 5.18 -7.58 -14.23
CA LYS A 30 4.38 -8.55 -14.95
C LYS A 30 4.01 -9.70 -14.03
N LYS A 31 5.00 -10.52 -13.68
CA LYS A 31 4.77 -11.65 -12.78
C LYS A 31 5.35 -11.41 -11.40
N GLU A 32 6.13 -10.35 -11.27
CA GLU A 32 6.79 -10.07 -10.01
C GLU A 32 5.79 -9.77 -8.91
N ASN A 33 6.19 -10.02 -7.67
CA ASN A 33 5.36 -9.78 -6.51
C ASN A 33 5.26 -8.29 -6.24
N LEU A 34 4.04 -7.80 -6.05
CA LEU A 34 3.81 -6.37 -5.85
C LEU A 34 4.47 -5.87 -4.57
N ARG A 35 4.29 -6.60 -3.46
CA ARG A 35 4.83 -6.14 -2.17
C ARG A 35 6.34 -6.07 -2.18
N ASP A 36 6.99 -7.01 -2.85
CA ASP A 36 8.45 -7.01 -2.92
C ASP A 36 8.98 -5.84 -3.74
N ASN A 37 8.10 -5.17 -4.47
CA ASN A 37 8.48 -4.06 -5.33
C ASN A 37 7.94 -2.72 -4.87
N MET A 38 7.46 -2.65 -3.64
CA MET A 38 7.02 -1.40 -3.05
C MET A 38 8.18 -0.70 -2.36
N THR A 39 8.12 0.64 -2.36
CA THR A 39 9.05 1.40 -1.53
C THR A 39 8.67 1.20 -0.08
N ASN A 40 9.54 1.63 0.82
CA ASN A 40 9.26 1.50 2.25
C ASN A 40 7.98 2.20 2.66
N LYS A 41 7.73 3.39 2.12
CA LYS A 41 6.52 4.13 2.45
C LYS A 41 5.27 3.37 2.00
N GLU A 42 5.32 2.85 0.77
CA GLU A 42 4.19 2.09 0.26
C GLU A 42 3.95 0.85 1.10
N LEU A 43 5.03 0.14 1.44
CA LEU A 43 4.89 -1.09 2.19
C LEU A 43 4.32 -0.85 3.58
N VAL A 44 4.81 0.19 4.27
CA VAL A 44 4.31 0.50 5.60
C VAL A 44 2.83 0.86 5.56
N LEU A 45 2.41 1.66 4.59
CA LEU A 45 1.00 2.03 4.49
C LEU A 45 0.13 0.83 4.12
N ASN A 46 0.63 -0.05 3.27
CA ASN A 46 -0.11 -1.25 2.96
C ASN A 46 -0.27 -2.14 4.20
N MET A 47 0.79 -2.26 4.99
CA MET A 47 0.72 -3.04 6.22
C MET A 47 -0.25 -2.40 7.21
N LEU A 48 -0.28 -1.07 7.27
CA LEU A 48 -1.24 -0.38 8.14
C LEU A 48 -2.67 -0.68 7.70
N ALA A 49 -2.92 -0.67 6.39
CA ALA A 49 -4.26 -0.97 5.89
C ALA A 49 -4.67 -2.39 6.25
N GLU A 50 -3.74 -3.34 6.09
CA GLU A 50 -4.03 -4.73 6.39
C GLU A 50 -4.25 -4.95 7.88
N LEU A 51 -3.39 -4.37 8.70
CA LEU A 51 -3.51 -4.49 10.15
C LEU A 51 -4.81 -3.86 10.62
N SER A 52 -5.12 -2.68 10.13
CA SER A 52 -6.34 -1.99 10.53
C SER A 52 -7.58 -2.81 10.16
N THR A 53 -7.59 -3.38 8.96
CA THR A 53 -8.69 -4.21 8.52
C THR A 53 -8.86 -5.41 9.46
N LYS A 54 -7.75 -6.05 9.81
CA LYS A 54 -7.79 -7.19 10.71
C LYS A 54 -8.33 -6.81 12.08
N GLU A 55 -7.82 -5.73 12.64
CA GLU A 55 -8.25 -5.29 13.97
C GLU A 55 -9.72 -4.90 13.98
N ILE A 56 -10.17 -4.18 12.96
CA ILE A 56 -11.57 -3.78 12.87
C ILE A 56 -12.44 -5.03 12.71
N SER A 57 -11.98 -5.98 11.89
CA SER A 57 -12.71 -7.21 11.68
C SER A 57 -12.92 -7.98 12.98
N GLU A 58 -11.91 -7.99 13.85
CA GLU A 58 -12.01 -8.72 15.12
C GLU A 58 -13.01 -8.08 16.06
N VAL A 59 -13.22 -6.77 15.96
CA VAL A 59 -14.16 -6.08 16.81
C VAL A 59 -15.57 -6.10 16.23
N GLN A 60 -15.71 -5.85 14.94
CA GLN A 60 -17.02 -5.76 14.31
C GLN A 60 -17.59 -7.10 13.89
N ASN A 61 -16.73 -8.10 13.76
CA ASN A 61 -17.15 -9.48 13.51
C ASN A 61 -18.05 -9.59 12.27
N PRO A 62 -17.55 -9.19 11.09
CA PRO A 62 -18.36 -9.23 9.88
C PRO A 62 -18.72 -10.66 9.51
N GLU A 63 -19.94 -10.85 9.02
CA GLU A 63 -20.41 -12.17 8.67
C GLU A 63 -20.76 -12.33 7.20
N SER A 64 -21.21 -11.25 6.56
CA SER A 64 -21.54 -11.31 5.15
C SER A 64 -20.40 -10.75 4.32
N PHE A 65 -20.43 -11.04 3.03
CA PHE A 65 -19.43 -10.50 2.11
C PHE A 65 -19.48 -8.98 2.13
N ASP A 66 -20.69 -8.42 2.12
CA ASP A 66 -20.83 -6.95 2.13
C ASP A 66 -20.23 -6.35 3.39
N GLU A 67 -20.36 -7.03 4.53
CA GLU A 67 -19.77 -6.55 5.77
C GLU A 67 -18.25 -6.61 5.72
N HIS A 68 -17.71 -7.66 5.11
CA HIS A 68 -16.26 -7.76 4.93
C HIS A 68 -15.75 -6.67 4.02
N ILE A 69 -16.49 -6.33 2.96
CA ILE A 69 -16.13 -5.23 2.08
C ILE A 69 -16.08 -3.93 2.85
N ASP A 70 -17.09 -3.70 3.70
CA ASP A 70 -17.14 -2.48 4.49
C ASP A 70 -15.94 -2.38 5.42
N VAL A 71 -15.59 -3.47 6.08
CA VAL A 71 -14.43 -3.48 6.98
C VAL A 71 -13.13 -3.22 6.20
N ALA A 72 -13.01 -3.80 5.00
CA ALA A 72 -11.82 -3.57 4.18
C ALA A 72 -11.70 -2.10 3.79
N LYS A 73 -12.83 -1.46 3.50
CA LYS A 73 -12.82 -0.03 3.20
C LYS A 73 -12.44 0.80 4.41
N GLN A 74 -12.91 0.41 5.59
CA GLN A 74 -12.54 1.12 6.81
C GLN A 74 -11.03 1.02 7.06
N GLY A 75 -10.47 -0.17 6.92
CA GLY A 75 -9.04 -0.36 7.12
C GLY A 75 -8.22 0.38 6.09
N GLY A 76 -8.66 0.32 4.83
CA GLY A 76 -7.96 1.05 3.77
C GLY A 76 -8.02 2.55 3.97
N THR A 77 -9.14 3.05 4.52
CA THR A 77 -9.29 4.48 4.75
C THR A 77 -8.32 4.99 5.81
N ILE A 78 -8.01 4.19 6.82
CA ILE A 78 -7.02 4.59 7.81
C ILE A 78 -5.67 4.83 7.13
N ALA A 79 -5.26 3.91 6.27
CA ALA A 79 -4.01 4.10 5.55
C ALA A 79 -4.08 5.26 4.57
N LEU A 80 -5.24 5.45 3.94
CA LEU A 80 -5.42 6.58 3.02
C LEU A 80 -5.23 7.90 3.74
N ASN A 81 -5.83 8.04 4.91
CA ASN A 81 -5.69 9.27 5.67
C ASN A 81 -4.25 9.52 6.07
N ALA A 82 -3.54 8.47 6.47
CA ALA A 82 -2.12 8.59 6.78
C ALA A 82 -1.31 8.98 5.55
N ARG A 83 -1.64 8.38 4.40
CA ARG A 83 -0.97 8.71 3.14
C ARG A 83 -1.16 10.18 2.78
N LEU A 84 -2.40 10.65 2.84
CA LEU A 84 -2.70 12.02 2.46
C LEU A 84 -2.03 13.02 3.38
N GLU A 85 -2.00 12.72 4.67
CA GLU A 85 -1.33 13.59 5.63
C GLU A 85 0.17 13.64 5.35
N LEU A 86 0.76 12.49 5.05
CA LEU A 86 2.19 12.43 4.75
C LEU A 86 2.51 13.19 3.47
N GLU A 87 1.69 13.00 2.44
CA GLU A 87 1.91 13.70 1.17
C GLU A 87 1.78 15.21 1.35
N LYS A 88 0.85 15.63 2.19
CA LYS A 88 0.66 17.05 2.45
C LYS A 88 1.89 17.66 3.11
N LYS A 89 2.49 16.95 4.05
CA LYS A 89 3.62 17.48 4.78
C LYS A 89 4.94 17.38 4.02
N THR A 90 5.08 16.39 3.15
CA THR A 90 6.33 16.20 2.42
C THR A 90 6.30 16.81 1.03
N GLY A 91 5.11 17.02 0.47
CA GLY A 91 4.98 17.47 -0.91
C GLY A 91 5.31 16.41 -1.93
N LYS A 92 5.42 15.15 -1.49
CA LYS A 92 5.80 14.06 -2.39
C LYS A 92 4.71 12.99 -2.39
N SER A 93 4.54 12.35 -3.56
CA SER A 93 3.59 11.26 -3.67
C SER A 93 4.15 10.00 -3.01
N VAL A 94 3.31 9.30 -2.27
CA VAL A 94 3.71 8.03 -1.66
C VAL A 94 3.65 6.91 -2.67
N VAL A 95 2.55 6.83 -3.42
CA VAL A 95 2.39 5.80 -4.44
C VAL A 95 3.22 6.19 -5.64
N THR A 96 4.15 5.31 -6.03
CA THR A 96 5.15 5.65 -7.03
C THR A 96 5.33 4.49 -8.00
N PRO A 97 5.73 4.77 -9.25
CA PRO A 97 5.99 3.70 -10.21
C PRO A 97 7.32 2.98 -9.99
N LEU A 98 8.12 3.42 -9.01
CA LEU A 98 9.39 2.76 -8.76
C LEU A 98 9.20 1.33 -8.27
N ASN A 99 9.97 0.41 -8.81
CA ASN A 99 9.95 -0.98 -8.36
C ASN A 99 11.30 -1.32 -7.71
N ALA A 100 11.48 -2.58 -7.30
CA ALA A 100 12.69 -2.96 -6.58
C ALA A 100 13.96 -2.68 -7.37
N LYS A 101 13.92 -2.94 -8.67
CA LYS A 101 15.06 -2.70 -9.52
C LYS A 101 15.40 -1.22 -9.55
N ASP A 102 14.39 -0.38 -9.66
CA ASP A 102 14.61 1.07 -9.68
C ASP A 102 15.14 1.56 -8.35
N VAL A 103 14.62 1.03 -7.25
CA VAL A 103 15.07 1.44 -5.92
C VAL A 103 16.52 1.04 -5.72
N LEU A 104 16.91 -0.17 -6.15
CA LEU A 104 18.29 -0.59 -6.04
C LEU A 104 19.20 0.31 -6.89
N GLY A 105 18.73 0.70 -8.06
CA GLY A 105 19.49 1.61 -8.90
C GLY A 105 19.68 2.95 -8.24
N LEU A 106 18.66 3.47 -7.60
CA LEU A 106 18.76 4.73 -6.89
C LEU A 106 19.72 4.63 -5.72
N GLN A 107 19.67 3.52 -4.99
CA GLN A 107 20.56 3.34 -3.85
C GLN A 107 22.00 3.23 -4.27
N SER A 108 22.28 2.54 -5.38
CA SER A 108 23.64 2.41 -5.82
C SER A 108 24.07 3.66 -6.57
N GLY A 109 23.15 4.46 -7.00
CA GLY A 109 23.44 5.67 -7.72
C GLY A 109 23.86 6.75 -6.79
N GLU A 110 23.12 7.71 -6.58
CA GLU A 110 23.58 8.73 -5.74
C GLU A 110 22.47 9.35 -5.12
N VAL A 111 21.40 8.75 -5.12
CA VAL A 111 20.27 9.38 -4.58
C VAL A 111 20.12 9.06 -3.21
N GLU A 112 20.01 9.96 -2.42
CA GLU A 112 19.88 9.67 -1.10
C GLU A 112 18.53 9.94 -0.64
N ASP A 113 17.73 10.58 -1.30
CA ASP A 113 16.47 10.89 -0.73
C ASP A 113 15.57 9.71 -0.74
N VAL A 114 16.07 8.64 -1.11
CA VAL A 114 15.27 7.53 -1.04
C VAL A 114 14.95 7.14 0.31
N ASP A 115 15.16 7.22 0.92
CA ASP A 115 14.76 6.65 1.85
C ASP A 115 14.88 7.07 2.92
N LEU A 116 15.10 7.38 2.90
CA LEU A 116 15.15 7.63 3.55
C LEU A 116 14.45 7.64 4.14
N ASP A 117 14.30 7.51 4.27
CA ASP A 117 13.72 7.41 4.57
C ASP A 117 13.61 6.59 5.11
N SER A 118 14.22 6.08 5.03
CA SER A 118 14.34 5.35 5.38
C SER A 118 15.02 5.37 6.20
N GLU A 119 15.36 5.83 6.49
CA GLU A 119 15.93 5.84 6.99
C GLU A 119 15.72 6.06 7.82
N GLU A 120 15.37 6.30 8.12
CA GLU A 120 15.20 6.35 8.57
C GLU A 120 14.68 5.81 9.02
N ALA A 121 14.48 5.40 9.10
CA ALA A 121 14.18 4.84 9.23
C ALA A 121 14.51 4.32 9.53
N LYS A 122 15.06 4.28 9.74
CA LYS A 122 15.53 3.85 9.80
C LYS A 122 15.57 3.62 10.31
#